data_bb1feceb60f0fc571f9ae77c144ddb9c
#
_entry.id   bb1feceb60f0fc571f9ae77c144ddb9c
#
_cell.length_a   1.000
_cell.length_b   1.000
_cell.length_c   1.000
_cell.angle_alpha   90.00
_cell.angle_beta   90.00
_cell.angle_gamma   90.00
#
_symmetry.space_group_name_H-M   'P 1'
#
loop_
_entity.id
_entity.type
_entity.pdbx_description
1 polymer ?
#
loop_
_entity_poly.entity_id
_entity_poly.type
_entity_poly.pdbx_seq_one_letter_code
_entity_poly.pdbx_strand_id
1 'polypeptide(L)'
;MIYVKFDKDNKSVEMRLDLLVENAKDYVEVADDSLFGKRLIKTKNKVREFNQKELDAEAEELDRKYKAIVIDNTARKLLDASSNLVAPDFYEGLSEDKKAAVKQYRDALRNISKQEKYPEYVEFPDKPKVEE
;
A
#
# COMPACT_ATOMS: atom_id res chain seq x y z
N MET A 1 24.63 -24.58 1.71
CA MET A 1 24.79 -23.18 1.32
C MET A 1 23.51 -22.67 0.68
N ILE A 2 23.08 -21.48 1.02
CA ILE A 2 21.94 -20.84 0.40
C ILE A 2 22.39 -19.58 -0.34
N TYR A 3 21.58 -19.17 -1.31
CA TYR A 3 21.85 -17.99 -2.14
C TYR A 3 20.72 -17.00 -1.90
N VAL A 4 21.07 -15.78 -1.51
CA VAL A 4 20.09 -14.78 -1.07
C VAL A 4 20.25 -13.53 -1.92
N LYS A 5 19.12 -13.05 -2.43
CA LYS A 5 19.03 -11.78 -3.12
C LYS A 5 18.51 -10.74 -2.14
N PHE A 6 19.16 -9.58 -2.10
CA PHE A 6 18.79 -8.48 -1.22
C PHE A 6 18.28 -7.28 -2.04
N ASP A 7 17.39 -6.52 -1.45
CA ASP A 7 16.91 -5.27 -2.05
C ASP A 7 17.87 -4.12 -1.75
N LYS A 8 17.51 -2.92 -2.18
CA LYS A 8 18.33 -1.70 -1.96
C LYS A 8 18.52 -1.35 -0.49
N ASP A 9 17.63 -1.85 0.37
CA ASP A 9 17.70 -1.63 1.83
C ASP A 9 18.39 -2.79 2.55
N ASN A 10 19.04 -3.67 1.79
CA ASN A 10 19.77 -4.84 2.29
C ASN A 10 18.89 -5.86 3.01
N LYS A 11 17.60 -5.91 2.67
CA LYS A 11 16.65 -6.90 3.17
C LYS A 11 16.46 -8.02 2.16
N SER A 12 16.37 -9.25 2.62
CA SER A 12 16.23 -10.41 1.74
C SER A 12 14.88 -10.38 0.99
N VAL A 13 14.92 -10.66 -0.31
CA VAL A 13 13.73 -10.72 -1.17
C VAL A 13 13.53 -12.08 -1.82
N GLU A 14 14.59 -12.88 -1.95
CA GLU A 14 14.54 -14.21 -2.54
C GLU A 14 15.64 -15.07 -1.98
N MET A 15 15.35 -16.36 -1.77
CA MET A 15 16.32 -17.36 -1.35
C MET A 15 16.25 -18.58 -2.26
N ARG A 16 17.41 -19.14 -2.56
CA ARG A 16 17.51 -20.34 -3.39
C ARG A 16 18.51 -21.32 -2.79
N LEU A 17 18.25 -22.61 -3.02
CA LEU A 17 19.18 -23.68 -2.64
C LEU A 17 20.19 -23.98 -3.74
N ASP A 18 19.90 -23.53 -4.95
CA ASP A 18 20.80 -23.65 -6.10
C ASP A 18 20.96 -22.28 -6.77
N LEU A 19 21.98 -22.14 -7.55
CA LEU A 19 22.26 -20.87 -8.23
C LEU A 19 22.31 -21.11 -9.73
N LEU A 20 21.42 -20.43 -10.46
CA LEU A 20 21.46 -20.41 -11.92
C LEU A 20 22.56 -19.45 -12.35
N VAL A 21 23.37 -19.86 -13.29
CA VAL A 21 24.56 -19.11 -13.73
C VAL A 21 24.23 -17.68 -14.20
N GLU A 22 23.09 -17.52 -14.83
CA GLU A 22 22.67 -16.24 -15.42
C GLU A 22 22.50 -15.11 -14.39
N ASN A 23 22.09 -15.46 -13.16
CA ASN A 23 21.79 -14.48 -12.11
C ASN A 23 22.74 -14.56 -10.93
N ALA A 24 23.87 -15.22 -11.09
CA ALA A 24 24.79 -15.46 -9.98
C ALA A 24 25.24 -14.18 -9.26
N LYS A 25 25.45 -13.11 -10.01
CA LYS A 25 25.92 -11.82 -9.45
C LYS A 25 24.88 -11.12 -8.57
N ASP A 26 23.61 -11.47 -8.69
CA ASP A 26 22.53 -10.83 -7.92
C ASP A 26 22.35 -11.47 -6.54
N TYR A 27 23.04 -12.57 -6.26
CA TYR A 27 22.86 -13.34 -5.04
C TYR A 27 24.10 -13.35 -4.19
N VAL A 28 23.90 -13.37 -2.88
CA VAL A 28 24.96 -13.52 -1.89
C VAL A 28 24.95 -14.94 -1.37
N GLU A 29 26.13 -15.58 -1.33
CA GLU A 29 26.28 -16.92 -0.77
C GLU A 29 26.24 -16.83 0.76
N VAL A 30 25.41 -17.68 1.37
CA VAL A 30 25.27 -17.76 2.82
C VAL A 30 25.49 -19.22 3.22
N ALA A 31 26.51 -19.46 4.00
CA ALA A 31 26.90 -20.83 4.37
C ALA A 31 25.95 -21.50 5.37
N ASP A 32 25.28 -20.71 6.19
CA ASP A 32 24.38 -21.22 7.22
C ASP A 32 23.01 -21.56 6.65
N ASP A 33 22.80 -22.84 6.35
CA ASP A 33 21.55 -23.34 5.76
C ASP A 33 20.35 -23.18 6.70
N SER A 34 20.58 -23.03 8.00
CA SER A 34 19.48 -22.84 8.97
C SER A 34 18.75 -21.52 8.77
N LEU A 35 19.34 -20.58 8.04
CA LEU A 35 18.74 -19.30 7.74
C LEU A 35 17.74 -19.35 6.57
N PHE A 36 17.64 -20.49 5.90
CA PHE A 36 16.70 -20.64 4.80
C PHE A 36 15.24 -20.44 5.26
N GLY A 37 14.50 -19.62 4.54
CA GLY A 37 13.11 -19.31 4.88
C GLY A 37 12.93 -18.19 5.90
N LYS A 38 14.02 -17.65 6.45
CA LYS A 38 13.97 -16.56 7.43
C LYS A 38 14.20 -15.20 6.75
N ARG A 39 13.70 -14.15 7.37
CA ARG A 39 14.00 -12.79 6.90
C ARG A 39 15.43 -12.44 7.30
N LEU A 40 16.22 -12.05 6.32
CA LEU A 40 17.63 -11.73 6.52
C LEU A 40 17.92 -10.27 6.16
N ILE A 41 18.94 -9.72 6.84
CA ILE A 41 19.46 -8.40 6.52
C ILE A 41 20.95 -8.50 6.32
N LYS A 42 21.46 -7.78 5.32
CA LYS A 42 22.91 -7.70 5.05
C LYS A 42 23.46 -6.42 5.65
N THR A 43 24.47 -6.54 6.51
CA THR A 43 25.16 -5.40 7.10
C THR A 43 26.65 -5.50 6.76
N LYS A 44 27.17 -4.54 6.02
CA LYS A 44 28.55 -4.58 5.53
C LYS A 44 28.87 -5.94 4.90
N ASN A 45 29.65 -6.78 5.57
CA ASN A 45 30.07 -8.08 5.06
C ASN A 45 29.35 -9.25 5.75
N LYS A 46 28.32 -8.99 6.53
CA LYS A 46 27.62 -10.03 7.30
C LYS A 46 26.16 -10.09 6.92
N VAL A 47 25.63 -11.32 6.96
CA VAL A 47 24.20 -11.57 6.80
C VAL A 47 23.69 -12.14 8.13
N ARG A 48 22.64 -11.57 8.65
CA ARG A 48 22.01 -12.03 9.88
C ARG A 48 20.50 -12.12 9.73
N GLU A 49 19.88 -12.90 10.60
CA GLU A 49 18.44 -12.96 10.71
C GLU A 49 17.89 -11.64 11.28
N PHE A 50 16.69 -11.25 10.85
CA PHE A 50 15.96 -10.15 11.47
C PHE A 50 15.74 -10.47 12.94
N ASN A 51 15.93 -9.49 13.82
CA ASN A 51 15.53 -9.61 15.20
C ASN A 51 14.01 -9.34 15.33
N GLN A 52 13.43 -9.60 16.51
CA GLN A 52 11.99 -9.45 16.71
C GLN A 52 11.50 -8.04 16.46
N LYS A 53 12.29 -7.04 16.87
CA LYS A 53 11.94 -5.62 16.64
C LYS A 53 11.84 -5.31 15.16
N GLU A 54 12.76 -5.83 14.35
CA GLU A 54 12.76 -5.63 12.90
C GLU A 54 11.56 -6.34 12.24
N LEU A 55 11.25 -7.55 12.69
CA LEU A 55 10.07 -8.28 12.20
C LEU A 55 8.79 -7.54 12.53
N ASP A 56 8.66 -7.02 13.74
CA ASP A 56 7.49 -6.26 14.17
C ASP A 56 7.34 -4.97 13.36
N ALA A 57 8.45 -4.26 13.12
CA ALA A 57 8.43 -3.03 12.32
C ALA A 57 8.01 -3.30 10.87
N GLU A 58 8.49 -4.39 10.28
CA GLU A 58 8.10 -4.79 8.92
C GLU A 58 6.62 -5.16 8.86
N ALA A 59 6.12 -5.88 9.87
CA ALA A 59 4.71 -6.26 9.94
C ALA A 59 3.81 -5.02 10.08
N GLU A 60 4.21 -4.05 10.89
CA GLU A 60 3.46 -2.79 11.04
C GLU A 60 3.43 -2.00 9.74
N GLU A 61 4.56 -1.93 9.03
CA GLU A 61 4.63 -1.23 7.75
C GLU A 61 3.74 -1.89 6.70
N LEU A 62 3.75 -3.22 6.62
CA LEU A 62 2.87 -3.97 5.71
C LEU A 62 1.40 -3.74 6.05
N ASP A 63 1.06 -3.73 7.33
CA ASP A 63 -0.31 -3.47 7.80
C ASP A 63 -0.77 -2.07 7.38
N ARG A 64 0.07 -1.07 7.54
CA ARG A 64 -0.23 0.31 7.12
C ARG A 64 -0.42 0.41 5.61
N LYS A 65 0.44 -0.25 4.84
CA LYS A 65 0.30 -0.28 3.37
C LYS A 65 -1.01 -0.94 2.96
N TYR A 66 -1.37 -2.03 3.62
CA TYR A 66 -2.62 -2.73 3.33
C TYR A 66 -3.82 -1.84 3.65
N LYS A 67 -3.83 -1.18 4.80
CA LYS A 67 -4.89 -0.25 5.18
C LYS A 67 -5.03 0.88 4.17
N ALA A 68 -3.92 1.43 3.71
CA ALA A 68 -3.91 2.48 2.69
C ALA A 68 -4.53 1.99 1.38
N ILE A 69 -4.18 0.80 0.92
CA ILE A 69 -4.73 0.22 -0.31
C ILE A 69 -6.24 0.04 -0.19
N VAL A 70 -6.73 -0.49 0.93
CA VAL A 70 -8.16 -0.71 1.16
C VAL A 70 -8.92 0.62 1.14
N ILE A 71 -8.40 1.63 1.83
CA ILE A 71 -9.01 2.96 1.90
C ILE A 71 -9.03 3.61 0.52
N ASP A 72 -7.91 3.61 -0.19
CA ASP A 72 -7.80 4.23 -1.51
C ASP A 72 -8.71 3.55 -2.53
N ASN A 73 -8.81 2.22 -2.49
CA ASN A 73 -9.70 1.47 -3.36
C ASN A 73 -11.17 1.76 -3.05
N THR A 74 -11.54 1.88 -1.78
CA THR A 74 -12.89 2.21 -1.36
C THR A 74 -13.27 3.62 -1.84
N ALA A 75 -12.37 4.60 -1.66
CA ALA A 75 -12.60 5.97 -2.12
C ALA A 75 -12.78 6.02 -3.64
N ARG A 76 -11.96 5.28 -4.38
CA ARG A 76 -12.06 5.22 -5.84
C ARG A 76 -13.39 4.60 -6.29
N LYS A 77 -13.82 3.53 -5.64
CA LYS A 77 -15.11 2.90 -5.94
C LYS A 77 -16.28 3.86 -5.69
N LEU A 78 -16.21 4.62 -4.61
CA LEU A 78 -17.23 5.62 -4.31
C LEU A 78 -17.21 6.77 -5.31
N LEU A 79 -16.04 7.21 -5.76
CA LEU A 79 -15.90 8.21 -6.82
C LEU A 79 -16.53 7.70 -8.12
N ASP A 80 -16.21 6.47 -8.52
CA ASP A 80 -16.77 5.86 -9.73
C ASP A 80 -18.28 5.73 -9.64
N ALA A 81 -18.79 5.30 -8.48
CA ALA A 81 -20.23 5.17 -8.25
C ALA A 81 -20.96 6.51 -8.29
N SER A 82 -20.25 7.61 -8.00
CA SER A 82 -20.80 8.96 -8.02
C SER A 82 -20.71 9.65 -9.37
N SER A 83 -20.14 8.99 -10.39
CA SER A 83 -19.94 9.61 -11.70
C SER A 83 -21.23 10.07 -12.35
N ASN A 84 -22.34 9.38 -12.11
CA ASN A 84 -23.65 9.76 -12.61
C ASN A 84 -24.15 11.09 -12.03
N LEU A 85 -23.66 11.50 -10.86
CA LEU A 85 -24.04 12.76 -10.22
C LEU A 85 -23.45 13.98 -10.92
N VAL A 86 -22.39 13.79 -11.70
CA VAL A 86 -21.75 14.85 -12.47
C VAL A 86 -21.97 14.71 -13.98
N ALA A 87 -22.86 13.79 -14.39
CA ALA A 87 -23.27 13.71 -15.78
C ALA A 87 -23.93 15.04 -16.19
N PRO A 88 -23.61 15.62 -17.36
CA PRO A 88 -24.02 17.00 -17.69
C PRO A 88 -25.50 17.27 -17.53
N ASP A 89 -26.36 16.42 -18.06
CA ASP A 89 -27.82 16.64 -18.01
C ASP A 89 -28.35 16.60 -16.58
N PHE A 90 -27.82 15.68 -15.78
CA PHE A 90 -28.24 15.55 -14.39
C PHE A 90 -27.71 16.69 -13.52
N TYR A 91 -26.43 16.99 -13.64
CA TYR A 91 -25.74 17.98 -12.80
C TYR A 91 -26.29 19.38 -13.03
N GLU A 92 -26.49 19.76 -14.28
CA GLU A 92 -26.98 21.11 -14.61
C GLU A 92 -28.42 21.34 -14.13
N GLY A 93 -29.20 20.29 -13.96
CA GLY A 93 -30.54 20.37 -13.41
C GLY A 93 -30.61 20.54 -11.90
N LEU A 94 -29.45 20.46 -11.20
CA LEU A 94 -29.42 20.59 -9.75
C LEU A 94 -29.41 22.06 -9.32
N SER A 95 -29.93 22.31 -8.11
CA SER A 95 -29.76 23.62 -7.48
C SER A 95 -28.28 23.86 -7.17
N GLU A 96 -27.90 25.12 -6.95
CA GLU A 96 -26.51 25.45 -6.61
C GLU A 96 -26.05 24.78 -5.32
N ASP A 97 -26.93 24.65 -4.32
CA ASP A 97 -26.62 23.97 -3.08
C ASP A 97 -26.34 22.47 -3.29
N LYS A 98 -27.11 21.83 -4.15
CA LYS A 98 -26.91 20.42 -4.48
C LYS A 98 -25.63 20.20 -5.29
N LYS A 99 -25.34 21.11 -6.24
CA LYS A 99 -24.07 21.08 -6.98
C LYS A 99 -22.88 21.19 -6.06
N ALA A 100 -22.95 22.11 -5.09
CA ALA A 100 -21.87 22.29 -4.11
C ALA A 100 -21.70 21.04 -3.24
N ALA A 101 -22.80 20.41 -2.83
CA ALA A 101 -22.76 19.18 -2.05
C ALA A 101 -22.10 18.02 -2.81
N VAL A 102 -22.44 17.87 -4.09
CA VAL A 102 -21.80 16.85 -4.96
C VAL A 102 -20.30 17.10 -5.09
N LYS A 103 -19.93 18.35 -5.33
CA LYS A 103 -18.50 18.71 -5.46
C LYS A 103 -17.74 18.43 -4.17
N GLN A 104 -18.29 18.82 -3.03
CA GLN A 104 -17.66 18.59 -1.73
C GLN A 104 -17.49 17.11 -1.44
N TYR A 105 -18.48 16.29 -1.76
CA TYR A 105 -18.41 14.85 -1.59
C TYR A 105 -17.30 14.24 -2.42
N ARG A 106 -17.22 14.59 -3.70
CA ARG A 106 -16.20 14.04 -4.60
C ARG A 106 -14.80 14.54 -4.24
N ASP A 107 -14.68 15.82 -3.85
CA ASP A 107 -13.38 16.36 -3.42
C ASP A 107 -12.91 15.70 -2.13
N ALA A 108 -13.81 15.43 -1.18
CA ALA A 108 -13.47 14.72 0.05
C ALA A 108 -12.95 13.31 -0.24
N LEU A 109 -13.54 12.60 -1.21
CA LEU A 109 -13.07 11.29 -1.63
C LEU A 109 -11.69 11.36 -2.28
N ARG A 110 -11.44 12.37 -3.12
CA ARG A 110 -10.13 12.56 -3.75
C ARG A 110 -9.04 12.88 -2.73
N ASN A 111 -9.41 13.52 -1.63
CA ASN A 111 -8.49 13.95 -0.58
C ASN A 111 -8.47 13.02 0.63
N ILE A 112 -9.00 11.81 0.49
CA ILE A 112 -9.10 10.87 1.61
C ILE A 112 -7.74 10.58 2.25
N SER A 113 -6.68 10.52 1.44
CA SER A 113 -5.32 10.26 1.91
C SER A 113 -4.68 11.45 2.62
N LYS A 114 -5.32 12.63 2.58
CA LYS A 114 -4.82 13.84 3.23
C LYS A 114 -5.34 14.00 4.65
N GLN A 115 -6.21 13.12 5.12
CA GLN A 115 -6.69 13.17 6.49
C GLN A 115 -5.58 12.85 7.47
N GLU A 116 -5.60 13.50 8.62
CA GLU A 116 -4.51 13.46 9.61
C GLU A 116 -4.17 12.04 10.07
N LYS A 117 -5.17 11.21 10.29
CA LYS A 117 -4.98 9.85 10.81
C LYS A 117 -4.81 8.78 9.73
N TYR A 118 -4.82 9.16 8.45
CA TYR A 118 -4.61 8.23 7.35
C TYR A 118 -3.23 7.56 7.47
N PRO A 119 -3.07 6.25 7.23
CA PRO A 119 -4.09 5.28 6.82
C PRO A 119 -4.74 4.52 8.00
N GLU A 120 -4.42 4.87 9.24
CA GLU A 120 -4.94 4.15 10.41
C GLU A 120 -6.45 4.34 10.57
N TYR A 121 -6.93 5.55 10.28
CA TYR A 121 -8.35 5.88 10.37
C TYR A 121 -8.66 7.01 9.41
N VAL A 122 -9.79 6.89 8.71
CA VAL A 122 -10.33 7.98 7.88
C VAL A 122 -11.84 8.03 8.04
N GLU A 123 -12.40 9.21 7.84
CA GLU A 123 -13.84 9.40 7.76
C GLU A 123 -14.23 9.55 6.30
N PHE A 124 -15.11 8.67 5.83
CA PHE A 124 -15.67 8.79 4.50
C PHE A 124 -16.83 9.77 4.53
N PRO A 125 -16.93 10.65 3.50
CA PRO A 125 -18.04 11.60 3.46
C PRO A 125 -19.37 10.89 3.19
N ASP A 126 -20.44 11.45 3.73
CA ASP A 126 -21.78 10.96 3.45
C ASP A 126 -22.19 11.31 2.03
N LYS A 127 -22.85 10.39 1.34
CA LYS A 127 -23.34 10.62 0.00
C LYS A 127 -24.38 11.76 0.00
N PRO A 128 -24.25 12.78 -0.87
CA PRO A 128 -25.20 13.88 -0.89
C PRO A 128 -26.58 13.42 -1.33
N LYS A 129 -27.59 14.02 -0.73
CA LYS A 129 -29.01 13.74 -1.06
C LYS A 129 -29.44 14.69 -2.18
N VAL A 130 -29.30 14.23 -3.41
CA VAL A 130 -29.62 15.02 -4.62
C VAL A 130 -30.79 14.41 -5.41
N GLU A 131 -31.23 13.25 -5.01
CA GLU A 131 -32.40 12.57 -5.59
C GLU A 131 -33.61 12.76 -4.67
N GLU A 132 -34.74 13.07 -5.24
CA GLU A 132 -36.00 13.14 -4.51
C GLU A 132 -36.96 12.08 -5.03
#